data_31785d6979ccd009f9007df3ea3215da
#
_entry.id   31785d6979ccd009f9007df3ea3215da
#
_cell.length_a   1.000
_cell.length_b   1.000
_cell.length_c   1.000
_cell.angle_alpha   90.00
_cell.angle_beta   90.00
_cell.angle_gamma   90.00
#
_symmetry.space_group_name_H-M   'P 1'
#
loop_
_entity.id
_entity.type
_entity.pdbx_description
1 polymer ?
#
loop_
_entity_poly.entity_id
_entity_poly.type
_entity_poly.pdbx_seq_one_letter_code
_entity_poly.pdbx_strand_id
1 'polypeptide(L)'
;LIECGTRDQIEALKAGKIDIGFGRLRLSDPAIKRLLLRKERLKLAVHKNHHLAEFIDTGVYLSQIVKESIFSYPIAPKPNFSTLIQSIFTELGLVPKELIEVREIHLALGLVSSGEGISIIPESASEIGMKNLIYIPILDLEAYSPISLSVRNMDQSSYIPDILECIKEVFAEEGEPVQLNHD
;
A
#
# COMPACT_ATOMS: atom_id res chain seq x y z
N LEU A 1 8.53 15.40 -11.52
CA LEU A 1 7.83 14.24 -10.98
C LEU A 1 7.49 13.27 -12.10
N ILE A 2 7.79 11.97 -11.90
CA ILE A 2 7.51 10.91 -12.88
C ILE A 2 6.73 9.82 -12.13
N GLU A 3 5.59 9.43 -12.66
CA GLU A 3 4.82 8.30 -12.15
C GLU A 3 5.28 7.01 -12.85
N CYS A 4 5.71 6.02 -12.06
CA CYS A 4 6.15 4.72 -12.57
C CYS A 4 6.03 3.63 -11.51
N GLY A 5 5.94 2.38 -11.94
CA GLY A 5 5.96 1.22 -11.04
C GLY A 5 7.33 1.02 -10.38
N THR A 6 7.37 0.32 -9.24
CA THR A 6 8.62 0.15 -8.45
C THR A 6 9.75 -0.48 -9.26
N ARG A 7 9.46 -1.40 -10.19
CA ARG A 7 10.48 -2.00 -11.06
C ARG A 7 11.08 -0.97 -12.02
N ASP A 8 10.22 -0.20 -12.71
CA ASP A 8 10.65 0.83 -13.65
C ASP A 8 11.42 1.95 -12.94
N GLN A 9 11.05 2.22 -11.68
CA GLN A 9 11.72 3.15 -10.79
C GLN A 9 13.17 2.71 -10.50
N ILE A 10 13.39 1.42 -10.23
CA ILE A 10 14.75 0.87 -10.03
C ILE A 10 15.61 1.09 -11.29
N GLU A 11 15.09 0.76 -12.46
CA GLU A 11 15.81 0.95 -13.71
C GLU A 11 16.05 2.44 -14.01
N ALA A 12 15.09 3.31 -13.70
CA ALA A 12 15.24 4.76 -13.86
C ALA A 12 16.30 5.35 -12.90
N LEU A 13 16.37 4.87 -11.65
CA LEU A 13 17.42 5.22 -10.69
C LEU A 13 18.79 4.78 -11.18
N LYS A 14 18.95 3.53 -11.64
CA LYS A 14 20.20 2.99 -12.15
C LYS A 14 20.68 3.75 -13.39
N ALA A 15 19.76 4.13 -14.27
CA ALA A 15 20.04 4.91 -15.46
C ALA A 15 20.26 6.41 -15.21
N GLY A 16 20.13 6.89 -13.95
CA GLY A 16 20.26 8.31 -13.61
C GLY A 16 19.15 9.20 -14.18
N LYS A 17 18.01 8.61 -14.57
CA LYS A 17 16.84 9.35 -15.07
C LYS A 17 16.04 9.99 -13.94
N ILE A 18 16.10 9.41 -12.76
CA ILE A 18 15.59 9.94 -11.51
C ILE A 18 16.65 9.78 -10.42
N ASP A 19 16.57 10.59 -9.38
CA ASP A 19 17.52 10.56 -8.28
C ASP A 19 16.92 9.92 -7.03
N ILE A 20 15.62 10.05 -6.86
CA ILE A 20 14.86 9.52 -5.72
C ILE A 20 13.60 8.85 -6.24
N GLY A 21 13.22 7.76 -5.60
CA GLY A 21 11.97 7.08 -5.87
C GLY A 21 11.20 6.77 -4.59
N PHE A 22 9.88 6.93 -4.63
CA PHE A 22 8.97 6.47 -3.58
C PHE A 22 8.22 5.24 -4.06
N GLY A 23 8.17 4.19 -3.25
CA GLY A 23 7.52 2.93 -3.64
C GLY A 23 6.95 2.18 -2.45
N ARG A 24 6.03 1.26 -2.76
CA ARG A 24 5.32 0.42 -1.78
C ARG A 24 5.70 -1.06 -1.83
N LEU A 25 6.63 -1.45 -2.68
CA LEU A 25 7.02 -2.84 -2.85
C LEU A 25 8.46 -3.06 -2.39
N ARG A 26 8.71 -4.17 -1.73
CA ARG A 26 10.05 -4.63 -1.36
C ARG A 26 10.66 -5.36 -2.55
N LEU A 27 11.45 -4.64 -3.34
CA LEU A 27 12.28 -5.23 -4.40
C LEU A 27 13.73 -5.00 -4.03
N SER A 28 14.50 -6.07 -3.88
CA SER A 28 15.92 -5.99 -3.60
C SER A 28 16.72 -5.80 -4.91
N ASP A 29 17.58 -4.80 -4.94
CA ASP A 29 18.57 -4.60 -5.99
C ASP A 29 19.84 -4.05 -5.33
N PRO A 30 21.02 -4.66 -5.53
CA PRO A 30 22.26 -4.25 -4.85
C PRO A 30 22.73 -2.84 -5.21
N ALA A 31 22.25 -2.28 -6.32
CA ALA A 31 22.57 -0.91 -6.73
C ALA A 31 21.68 0.15 -6.04
N ILE A 32 20.63 -0.28 -5.33
CA ILE A 32 19.60 0.59 -4.75
C ILE A 32 19.59 0.44 -3.23
N LYS A 33 19.76 1.58 -2.54
CA LYS A 33 19.52 1.69 -1.11
C LYS A 33 18.07 2.08 -0.89
N ARG A 34 17.40 1.38 0.02
CA ARG A 34 16.02 1.65 0.41
C ARG A 34 15.92 1.99 1.88
N LEU A 35 15.12 2.98 2.16
CA LEU A 35 14.82 3.44 3.52
C LEU A 35 13.31 3.32 3.72
N LEU A 36 12.90 2.52 4.69
CA LEU A 36 11.51 2.45 5.10
C LEU A 36 11.16 3.76 5.80
N LEU A 37 10.20 4.49 5.26
CA LEU A 37 9.70 5.73 5.83
C LEU A 37 8.54 5.46 6.79
N ARG A 38 7.57 4.65 6.35
CA ARG A 38 6.34 4.38 7.11
C ARG A 38 5.75 3.02 6.74
N LYS A 39 5.11 2.39 7.72
CA LYS A 39 4.21 1.24 7.53
C LYS A 39 2.78 1.76 7.56
N GLU A 40 2.22 2.04 6.40
CA GLU A 40 0.85 2.49 6.31
C GLU A 40 -0.12 1.35 6.56
N ARG A 41 -1.05 1.53 7.49
CA ARG A 41 -2.08 0.53 7.81
C ARG A 41 -3.01 0.31 6.61
N LEU A 42 -3.56 -0.89 6.55
CA LEU A 42 -4.59 -1.22 5.57
C LEU A 42 -5.97 -1.13 6.20
N LYS A 43 -6.94 -0.76 5.38
CA LYS A 43 -8.37 -0.73 5.73
C LYS A 43 -9.16 -1.62 4.77
N LEU A 44 -10.28 -2.10 5.25
CA LEU A 44 -11.25 -2.81 4.46
C LEU A 44 -12.32 -1.84 3.97
N ALA A 45 -12.51 -1.72 2.66
CA ALA A 45 -13.62 -0.99 2.07
C ALA A 45 -14.80 -1.94 1.86
N VAL A 46 -15.97 -1.59 2.37
CA VAL A 46 -17.22 -2.36 2.22
C VAL A 46 -18.38 -1.44 1.90
N HIS A 47 -19.42 -1.97 1.28
CA HIS A 47 -20.69 -1.25 1.14
C HIS A 47 -21.32 -1.03 2.53
N LYS A 48 -21.92 0.13 2.77
CA LYS A 48 -22.52 0.52 4.07
C LYS A 48 -23.57 -0.47 4.61
N ASN A 49 -24.20 -1.26 3.74
CA ASN A 49 -25.18 -2.29 4.14
C ASN A 49 -24.56 -3.70 4.16
N HIS A 50 -23.23 -3.83 4.03
CA HIS A 50 -22.56 -5.12 4.16
C HIS A 50 -22.58 -5.60 5.61
N HIS A 51 -22.67 -6.92 5.84
CA HIS A 51 -22.69 -7.44 7.22
C HIS A 51 -21.45 -7.06 8.05
N LEU A 52 -20.30 -6.88 7.41
CA LEU A 52 -19.08 -6.41 8.09
C LEU A 52 -19.14 -4.94 8.49
N ALA A 53 -20.15 -4.17 8.06
CA ALA A 53 -20.30 -2.77 8.44
C ALA A 53 -20.43 -2.54 9.94
N GLU A 54 -20.91 -3.54 10.68
CA GLU A 54 -21.01 -3.50 12.15
C GLU A 54 -19.65 -3.36 12.85
N PHE A 55 -18.54 -3.72 12.16
CA PHE A 55 -17.18 -3.66 12.70
C PHE A 55 -16.46 -2.33 12.44
N ILE A 56 -17.16 -1.28 12.00
CA ILE A 56 -16.56 0.02 11.66
C ILE A 56 -15.71 0.60 12.79
N ASP A 57 -16.15 0.46 14.04
CA ASP A 57 -15.45 1.00 15.21
C ASP A 57 -14.49 -0.01 15.87
N THR A 58 -14.68 -1.29 15.64
CA THR A 58 -13.93 -2.37 16.31
C THR A 58 -12.84 -2.98 15.45
N GLY A 59 -12.95 -2.84 14.13
CA GLY A 59 -12.03 -3.45 13.17
C GLY A 59 -12.32 -4.93 12.90
N VAL A 60 -11.62 -5.48 11.90
CA VAL A 60 -11.73 -6.89 11.47
C VAL A 60 -10.36 -7.52 11.32
N TYR A 61 -10.28 -8.84 11.48
CA TYR A 61 -9.13 -9.65 11.08
C TYR A 61 -9.32 -10.20 9.67
N LEU A 62 -8.24 -10.41 8.94
CA LEU A 62 -8.26 -10.98 7.58
C LEU A 62 -8.89 -12.38 7.55
N SER A 63 -8.79 -13.14 8.64
CA SER A 63 -9.46 -14.44 8.78
C SER A 63 -10.98 -14.37 8.69
N GLN A 64 -11.59 -13.24 9.06
CA GLN A 64 -13.04 -13.04 9.02
C GLN A 64 -13.55 -12.77 7.59
N ILE A 65 -12.68 -12.32 6.68
CA ILE A 65 -13.04 -11.92 5.33
C ILE A 65 -12.66 -12.93 4.24
N VAL A 66 -12.05 -14.06 4.59
CA VAL A 66 -11.58 -15.07 3.60
C VAL A 66 -12.70 -15.66 2.74
N LYS A 67 -13.95 -15.54 3.14
CA LYS A 67 -15.11 -16.06 2.41
C LYS A 67 -15.72 -15.06 1.43
N GLU A 68 -15.25 -13.81 1.48
CA GLU A 68 -15.76 -12.73 0.64
C GLU A 68 -15.10 -12.73 -0.75
N SER A 69 -15.76 -12.10 -1.73
CA SER A 69 -15.15 -11.73 -3.00
C SER A 69 -14.33 -10.46 -2.79
N ILE A 70 -13.01 -10.57 -2.90
CA ILE A 70 -12.07 -9.48 -2.59
C ILE A 70 -11.55 -8.89 -3.90
N PHE A 71 -11.86 -7.61 -4.17
CA PHE A 71 -11.27 -6.89 -5.28
C PHE A 71 -9.88 -6.38 -4.91
N SER A 72 -8.89 -6.70 -5.75
CA SER A 72 -7.50 -6.30 -5.60
C SER A 72 -6.98 -5.59 -6.85
N TYR A 73 -5.98 -4.74 -6.73
CA TYR A 73 -5.45 -3.93 -7.84
C TYR A 73 -3.95 -3.63 -7.65
N PRO A 74 -3.25 -3.24 -8.72
CA PRO A 74 -3.65 -3.37 -10.12
C PRO A 74 -3.40 -4.80 -10.65
N ILE A 75 -3.95 -5.12 -11.81
CA ILE A 75 -3.69 -6.39 -12.52
C ILE A 75 -2.20 -6.48 -12.90
N ALA A 76 -1.64 -5.40 -13.44
CA ALA A 76 -0.28 -5.35 -13.97
C ALA A 76 0.32 -3.92 -13.88
N PRO A 77 1.67 -3.79 -13.97
CA PRO A 77 2.67 -4.87 -13.93
C PRO A 77 2.83 -5.49 -12.55
N LYS A 78 3.33 -6.72 -12.48
CA LYS A 78 3.65 -7.40 -11.21
C LYS A 78 5.18 -7.40 -10.98
N PRO A 79 5.65 -7.42 -9.69
CA PRO A 79 4.85 -7.35 -8.46
C PRO A 79 4.23 -5.95 -8.25
N ASN A 80 3.10 -5.91 -7.55
CA ASN A 80 2.31 -4.70 -7.31
C ASN A 80 1.53 -4.81 -5.99
N PHE A 81 0.60 -3.88 -5.72
CA PHE A 81 -0.19 -3.88 -4.49
C PHE A 81 -1.06 -5.15 -4.36
N SER A 82 -1.61 -5.68 -5.47
CA SER A 82 -2.32 -6.96 -5.44
C SER A 82 -1.40 -8.11 -4.97
N THR A 83 -0.14 -8.12 -5.42
CA THR A 83 0.86 -9.09 -4.96
C THR A 83 1.17 -8.94 -3.47
N LEU A 84 1.21 -7.70 -2.94
CA LEU A 84 1.37 -7.44 -1.51
C LEU A 84 0.20 -8.04 -0.71
N ILE A 85 -1.04 -7.82 -1.15
CA ILE A 85 -2.22 -8.39 -0.49
C ILE A 85 -2.16 -9.91 -0.47
N GLN A 86 -1.80 -10.54 -1.58
CA GLN A 86 -1.62 -11.99 -1.66
C GLN A 86 -0.55 -12.49 -0.68
N SER A 87 0.59 -11.79 -0.55
CA SER A 87 1.65 -12.17 0.38
C SER A 87 1.21 -12.09 1.83
N ILE A 88 0.43 -11.07 2.22
CA ILE A 88 -0.11 -10.93 3.58
C ILE A 88 -1.02 -12.13 3.93
N PHE A 89 -1.94 -12.51 3.04
CA PHE A 89 -2.76 -13.70 3.27
C PHE A 89 -1.92 -14.96 3.41
N THR A 90 -0.89 -15.11 2.57
CA THR A 90 0.03 -16.26 2.61
C THR A 90 0.84 -16.30 3.91
N GLU A 91 1.37 -15.17 4.37
CA GLU A 91 2.13 -15.04 5.63
C GLU A 91 1.27 -15.44 6.85
N LEU A 92 -0.03 -15.12 6.81
CA LEU A 92 -0.99 -15.51 7.85
C LEU A 92 -1.53 -16.94 7.70
N GLY A 93 -1.11 -17.68 6.67
CA GLY A 93 -1.63 -19.03 6.40
C GLY A 93 -3.09 -19.03 5.97
N LEU A 94 -3.61 -17.90 5.45
CA LEU A 94 -4.99 -17.73 5.02
C LEU A 94 -5.11 -17.89 3.50
N VAL A 95 -6.23 -18.49 3.07
CA VAL A 95 -6.55 -18.63 1.65
C VAL A 95 -7.90 -17.95 1.39
N PRO A 96 -7.93 -16.78 0.75
CA PRO A 96 -9.19 -16.16 0.38
C PRO A 96 -9.93 -17.01 -0.66
N LYS A 97 -11.25 -17.08 -0.53
CA LYS A 97 -12.12 -17.82 -1.47
C LYS A 97 -11.95 -17.30 -2.89
N GLU A 98 -11.85 -15.99 -3.02
CA GLU A 98 -11.76 -15.31 -4.31
C GLU A 98 -11.00 -13.99 -4.17
N LEU A 99 -10.00 -13.81 -5.01
CA LEU A 99 -9.26 -12.56 -5.15
C LEU A 99 -9.34 -12.11 -6.61
N ILE A 100 -10.19 -11.13 -6.87
CA ILE A 100 -10.50 -10.63 -8.21
C ILE A 100 -9.62 -9.42 -8.52
N GLU A 101 -8.73 -9.55 -9.48
CA GLU A 101 -7.85 -8.46 -9.86
C GLU A 101 -8.54 -7.49 -10.84
N VAL A 102 -8.51 -6.21 -10.51
CA VAL A 102 -9.02 -5.12 -11.35
C VAL A 102 -7.90 -4.15 -11.72
N ARG A 103 -8.14 -3.27 -12.70
CA ARG A 103 -7.08 -2.40 -13.24
C ARG A 103 -6.58 -1.35 -12.26
N GLU A 104 -7.47 -0.79 -11.47
CA GLU A 104 -7.17 0.35 -10.61
C GLU A 104 -8.11 0.43 -9.40
N ILE A 105 -7.70 1.21 -8.39
CA ILE A 105 -8.43 1.38 -7.15
C ILE A 105 -9.86 1.93 -7.34
N HIS A 106 -10.08 2.89 -8.24
CA HIS A 106 -11.40 3.49 -8.46
C HIS A 106 -12.39 2.46 -8.99
N LEU A 107 -11.94 1.52 -9.84
CA LEU A 107 -12.79 0.42 -10.29
C LEU A 107 -13.10 -0.55 -9.15
N ALA A 108 -12.10 -0.90 -8.32
CA ALA A 108 -12.32 -1.74 -7.13
C ALA A 108 -13.38 -1.10 -6.20
N LEU A 109 -13.18 0.17 -5.84
CA LEU A 109 -14.10 0.89 -4.96
C LEU A 109 -15.50 1.07 -5.59
N GLY A 110 -15.57 1.26 -6.91
CA GLY A 110 -16.84 1.32 -7.64
C GLY A 110 -17.66 0.02 -7.52
N LEU A 111 -17.01 -1.14 -7.68
CA LEU A 111 -17.63 -2.45 -7.51
C LEU A 111 -18.08 -2.67 -6.05
N VAL A 112 -17.25 -2.30 -5.07
CA VAL A 112 -17.63 -2.35 -3.65
C VAL A 112 -18.82 -1.44 -3.37
N SER A 113 -18.84 -0.23 -3.91
CA SER A 113 -19.96 0.72 -3.77
C SER A 113 -21.27 0.20 -4.37
N SER A 114 -21.19 -0.73 -5.32
CA SER A 114 -22.35 -1.42 -5.91
C SER A 114 -22.77 -2.67 -5.13
N GLY A 115 -22.00 -3.06 -4.09
CA GLY A 115 -22.30 -4.23 -3.26
C GLY A 115 -21.80 -5.57 -3.81
N GLU A 116 -20.88 -5.56 -4.80
CA GLU A 116 -20.39 -6.76 -5.48
C GLU A 116 -19.32 -7.52 -4.68
N GLY A 117 -18.81 -6.93 -3.59
CA GLY A 117 -17.79 -7.52 -2.73
C GLY A 117 -17.10 -6.48 -1.85
N ILE A 118 -15.86 -6.75 -1.48
CA ILE A 118 -15.04 -5.92 -0.59
C ILE A 118 -13.69 -5.61 -1.24
N SER A 119 -12.94 -4.64 -0.69
CA SER A 119 -11.57 -4.36 -1.16
C SER A 119 -10.67 -3.98 0.01
N ILE A 120 -9.41 -4.42 -0.02
CA ILE A 120 -8.37 -3.98 0.91
C ILE A 120 -7.63 -2.82 0.27
N ILE A 121 -7.50 -1.72 0.99
CA ILE A 121 -6.89 -0.47 0.51
C ILE A 121 -5.89 0.08 1.52
N PRO A 122 -4.91 0.90 1.11
CA PRO A 122 -4.12 1.70 2.04
C PRO A 122 -5.00 2.71 2.77
N GLU A 123 -4.65 3.03 4.01
CA GLU A 123 -5.43 3.96 4.85
C GLU A 123 -5.63 5.33 4.19
N SER A 124 -4.58 5.89 3.55
CA SER A 124 -4.67 7.16 2.82
C SER A 124 -5.71 7.15 1.70
N ALA A 125 -5.96 5.99 1.10
CA ALA A 125 -6.98 5.86 0.06
C ALA A 125 -8.42 5.90 0.62
N SER A 126 -8.61 5.80 1.93
CA SER A 126 -9.94 5.96 2.55
C SER A 126 -10.47 7.40 2.48
N GLU A 127 -9.60 8.37 2.16
CA GLU A 127 -10.01 9.75 1.89
C GLU A 127 -10.71 9.93 0.53
N ILE A 128 -10.64 8.91 -0.34
CA ILE A 128 -11.43 8.88 -1.56
C ILE A 128 -12.90 8.74 -1.18
N GLY A 129 -13.59 9.86 -1.12
CA GLY A 129 -14.99 9.94 -0.68
C GLY A 129 -15.95 9.34 -1.71
N MET A 130 -16.14 8.02 -1.72
CA MET A 130 -17.16 7.37 -2.55
C MET A 130 -18.45 7.15 -1.77
N LYS A 131 -19.57 7.42 -2.43
CA LYS A 131 -20.90 7.23 -1.87
C LYS A 131 -21.15 5.75 -1.52
N ASN A 132 -21.82 5.50 -0.39
CA ASN A 132 -22.18 4.17 0.13
C ASN A 132 -21.00 3.29 0.60
N LEU A 133 -19.77 3.79 0.65
CA LEU A 133 -18.65 3.08 1.24
C LEU A 133 -18.43 3.44 2.70
N ILE A 134 -17.97 2.46 3.44
CA ILE A 134 -17.36 2.64 4.76
C ILE A 134 -16.01 1.90 4.77
N TYR A 135 -15.13 2.35 5.64
CA TYR A 135 -13.77 1.85 5.76
C TYR A 135 -13.51 1.34 7.17
N ILE A 136 -13.20 0.07 7.29
CA ILE A 136 -13.05 -0.65 8.55
C ILE A 136 -11.56 -0.91 8.80
N PRO A 137 -11.02 -0.64 10.00
CA PRO A 137 -9.64 -0.98 10.33
C PRO A 137 -9.37 -2.48 10.22
N ILE A 138 -8.23 -2.86 9.63
CA ILE A 138 -7.73 -4.25 9.66
C ILE A 138 -6.78 -4.38 10.84
N LEU A 139 -7.02 -5.37 11.70
CA LEU A 139 -6.35 -5.53 12.99
C LEU A 139 -5.06 -6.34 12.92
N ASP A 140 -4.90 -7.19 11.89
CA ASP A 140 -3.67 -7.97 11.71
C ASP A 140 -2.44 -7.04 11.62
N LEU A 141 -1.39 -7.33 12.38
CA LEU A 141 -0.18 -6.51 12.43
C LEU A 141 0.59 -6.53 11.12
N GLU A 142 0.47 -7.61 10.36
CA GLU A 142 1.05 -7.83 9.04
C GLU A 142 0.35 -7.02 7.96
N ALA A 143 -0.89 -6.57 8.21
CA ALA A 143 -1.71 -5.82 7.25
C ALA A 143 -1.26 -4.37 7.13
N TYR A 144 -0.13 -4.14 6.47
CA TYR A 144 0.39 -2.81 6.16
C TYR A 144 1.01 -2.75 4.76
N SER A 145 1.03 -1.55 4.20
CA SER A 145 1.75 -1.23 2.96
C SER A 145 2.99 -0.40 3.32
N PRO A 146 4.21 -0.87 3.01
CA PRO A 146 5.41 -0.08 3.28
C PRO A 146 5.45 1.13 2.33
N ILE A 147 5.86 2.28 2.84
CA ILE A 147 6.26 3.42 2.03
C ILE A 147 7.77 3.56 2.22
N SER A 148 8.52 3.36 1.15
CA SER A 148 9.97 3.39 1.17
C SER A 148 10.51 4.43 0.19
N LEU A 149 11.56 5.12 0.60
CA LEU A 149 12.40 5.93 -0.27
C LEU A 149 13.49 5.04 -0.87
N SER A 150 13.75 5.21 -2.16
CA SER A 150 14.80 4.49 -2.90
C SER A 150 15.77 5.49 -3.52
N VAL A 151 17.07 5.25 -3.36
CA VAL A 151 18.16 6.01 -3.96
C VAL A 151 19.24 5.06 -4.49
N ARG A 152 20.11 5.51 -5.37
CA ARG A 152 21.30 4.73 -5.76
C ARG A 152 22.18 4.47 -4.54
N ASN A 153 22.68 3.26 -4.37
CA ASN A 153 23.48 2.86 -3.21
C ASN A 153 24.76 3.70 -3.03
N MET A 154 25.38 4.11 -4.12
CA MET A 154 26.63 4.89 -4.12
C MET A 154 26.40 6.39 -4.37
N ASP A 155 25.17 6.87 -4.27
CA ASP A 155 24.85 8.29 -4.47
C ASP A 155 25.34 9.12 -3.28
N GLN A 156 26.24 10.06 -3.54
CA GLN A 156 26.80 11.01 -2.57
C GLN A 156 26.27 12.43 -2.75
N SER A 157 25.17 12.59 -3.47
CA SER A 157 24.59 13.89 -3.74
C SER A 157 24.18 14.60 -2.44
N SER A 158 24.57 15.86 -2.29
CA SER A 158 24.37 16.66 -1.07
C SER A 158 22.89 16.92 -0.77
N TYR A 159 22.02 16.85 -1.77
CA TYR A 159 20.57 17.09 -1.61
C TYR A 159 19.80 15.91 -0.99
N ILE A 160 20.35 14.70 -0.97
CA ILE A 160 19.66 13.53 -0.39
C ILE A 160 19.43 13.71 1.11
N PRO A 161 20.42 14.14 1.92
CA PRO A 161 20.20 14.45 3.34
C PRO A 161 19.13 15.54 3.55
N ASP A 162 19.14 16.60 2.74
CA ASP A 162 18.19 17.71 2.86
C ASP A 162 16.76 17.24 2.59
N ILE A 163 16.57 16.40 1.57
CA ILE A 163 15.27 15.81 1.26
C ILE A 163 14.79 14.88 2.37
N LEU A 164 15.69 14.09 2.96
CA LEU A 164 15.35 13.22 4.09
C LEU A 164 14.93 14.04 5.32
N GLU A 165 15.53 15.21 5.52
CA GLU A 165 15.16 16.12 6.60
C GLU A 165 13.77 16.72 6.37
N CYS A 166 13.50 17.24 5.17
CA CYS A 166 12.16 17.71 4.79
C CYS A 166 11.09 16.61 4.96
N ILE A 167 11.40 15.36 4.58
CA ILE A 167 10.47 14.24 4.77
C ILE A 167 10.17 14.02 6.26
N LYS A 168 11.19 14.06 7.13
CA LYS A 168 11.00 13.92 8.57
C LYS A 168 10.14 15.03 9.16
N GLU A 169 10.34 16.28 8.71
CA GLU A 169 9.55 17.42 9.14
C GLU A 169 8.07 17.24 8.76
N VAL A 170 7.77 16.89 7.50
CA VAL A 170 6.40 16.65 7.03
C VAL A 170 5.72 15.53 7.82
N PHE A 171 6.40 14.40 8.03
CA PHE A 171 5.82 13.29 8.79
C PHE A 171 5.64 13.65 10.29
N ALA A 172 6.52 14.48 10.86
CA ALA A 172 6.37 14.94 12.23
C ALA A 172 5.16 15.88 12.39
N GLU A 173 4.88 16.73 11.41
CA GLU A 173 3.69 17.59 11.37
C GLU A 173 2.39 16.77 11.28
N GLU A 174 2.43 15.63 10.59
CA GLU A 174 1.31 14.67 10.50
C GLU A 174 1.16 13.80 11.76
N GLY A 175 2.06 13.94 12.75
CA GLY A 175 2.04 13.15 13.98
C GLY A 175 2.57 11.71 13.82
N GLU A 176 3.22 11.40 12.71
CA GLU A 176 3.74 10.08 12.37
C GLU A 176 5.28 10.11 12.26
N PRO A 177 6.02 9.61 13.25
CA PRO A 177 7.49 9.62 13.17
C PRO A 177 7.99 8.69 12.06
N VAL A 178 8.92 9.19 11.26
CA VAL A 178 9.62 8.41 10.23
C VAL A 178 10.42 7.28 10.87
N GLN A 179 10.18 6.05 10.43
CA GLN A 179 10.97 4.89 10.81
C GLN A 179 12.12 4.70 9.82
N LEU A 180 13.26 5.38 10.01
CA LEU A 180 14.45 5.21 9.16
C LEU A 180 15.13 3.86 9.44
N ASN A 181 14.49 2.75 9.14
CA ASN A 181 15.10 1.44 9.19
C ASN A 181 15.55 1.03 7.77
N HIS A 182 16.72 0.43 7.66
CA HIS A 182 17.13 -0.24 6.44
C HIS A 182 16.21 -1.46 6.25
N ASP A 183 15.53 -1.54 5.10
CA ASP A 183 14.83 -2.74 4.65
C ASP A 183 15.82 -3.85 4.28
#